data_6adb737576ab30cf4077f7e5f70d6e42
#
_entry.id   6adb737576ab30cf4077f7e5f70d6e42
#
_cell.length_a   1.000
_cell.length_b   1.000
_cell.length_c   1.000
_cell.angle_alpha   90.00
_cell.angle_beta   90.00
_cell.angle_gamma   90.00
#
_symmetry.space_group_name_H-M   'P 1'
#
loop_
_entity.id
_entity.type
_entity.pdbx_description
1 polymer ?
#
loop_
_entity_poly.entity_id
_entity_poly.type
_entity_poly.pdbx_seq_one_letter_code
_entity_poly.pdbx_strand_id
1 'polypeptide(L)'
;MKKILTVFILAISFGVYAQEYKNQIKGNMLFAPIGILNVGYEHAFNQHWTGQADVFISPWKSFAGKNLQIYMGHVEARYYFTKAMEKWYVGANLGVGVYNMQKWNYWDLNDRYQKGFNYMIGGTVGYQLKLSDRWNIDFYVGGGASQSFYHGWYKDKFPRERYDSARAWNKSGEFIPFRGGAMLSYKF
;
A
#
# COMPACT_ATOMS: atom_id res chain seq x y z
N MET A 1 -18.22 -8.19 56.58
CA MET A 1 -16.98 -8.38 55.79
C MET A 1 -17.13 -9.31 54.60
N LYS A 2 -17.72 -10.49 54.69
CA LYS A 2 -17.89 -11.43 53.56
C LYS A 2 -18.69 -10.86 52.36
N LYS A 3 -19.74 -10.08 52.61
CA LYS A 3 -20.58 -9.45 51.56
C LYS A 3 -19.85 -8.34 50.78
N ILE A 4 -18.92 -7.62 51.39
CA ILE A 4 -18.12 -6.58 50.75
C ILE A 4 -17.08 -7.21 49.81
N LEU A 5 -16.50 -8.34 50.23
CA LEU A 5 -15.53 -9.10 49.38
C LEU A 5 -16.20 -9.65 48.14
N THR A 6 -17.46 -10.15 48.24
CA THR A 6 -18.22 -10.68 47.10
C THR A 6 -18.56 -9.57 46.08
N VAL A 7 -18.90 -8.35 46.55
CA VAL A 7 -19.16 -7.21 45.66
C VAL A 7 -17.88 -6.75 44.97
N PHE A 8 -16.73 -6.81 45.67
CA PHE A 8 -15.45 -6.45 45.09
C PHE A 8 -15.00 -7.46 44.01
N ILE A 9 -15.24 -8.74 44.22
CA ILE A 9 -14.93 -9.82 43.23
C ILE A 9 -15.87 -9.71 42.00
N LEU A 10 -17.15 -9.37 42.19
CA LEU A 10 -18.08 -9.10 41.08
C LEU A 10 -17.71 -7.83 40.31
N ALA A 11 -17.22 -6.78 40.96
CA ALA A 11 -16.78 -5.56 40.31
C ALA A 11 -15.51 -5.76 39.45
N ILE A 12 -14.63 -6.70 39.85
CA ILE A 12 -13.41 -7.03 39.10
C ILE A 12 -13.75 -7.89 37.86
N SER A 13 -14.82 -8.68 37.89
CA SER A 13 -15.22 -9.51 36.76
C SER A 13 -15.89 -8.75 35.60
N PHE A 14 -16.27 -7.49 35.77
CA PHE A 14 -16.78 -6.62 34.71
C PHE A 14 -15.68 -5.86 33.91
N GLY A 15 -14.40 -6.04 34.24
CA GLY A 15 -13.28 -5.29 33.67
C GLY A 15 -12.50 -5.97 32.54
N VAL A 16 -12.89 -7.15 32.09
CA VAL A 16 -12.20 -7.83 30.97
C VAL A 16 -13.07 -7.78 29.71
N TYR A 17 -13.47 -6.58 29.30
CA TYR A 17 -13.75 -6.36 27.89
C TYR A 17 -12.39 -6.33 27.21
N ALA A 18 -12.07 -7.35 26.43
CA ALA A 18 -10.93 -7.28 25.52
C ALA A 18 -11.13 -6.03 24.66
N GLN A 19 -10.30 -5.01 24.86
CA GLN A 19 -10.37 -3.77 24.11
C GLN A 19 -10.18 -4.11 22.62
N GLU A 20 -11.25 -4.02 21.85
CA GLU A 20 -11.23 -4.34 20.43
C GLU A 20 -10.72 -3.12 19.67
N TYR A 21 -9.46 -3.18 19.26
CA TYR A 21 -8.86 -2.14 18.44
C TYR A 21 -9.51 -2.13 17.07
N LYS A 22 -10.07 -0.99 16.68
CA LYS A 22 -10.73 -0.80 15.38
C LYS A 22 -9.85 -0.13 14.33
N ASN A 23 -8.73 0.44 14.75
CA ASN A 23 -7.86 1.23 13.89
C ASN A 23 -6.44 0.68 13.93
N GLN A 24 -5.73 0.78 12.80
CA GLN A 24 -4.29 0.56 12.76
C GLN A 24 -3.60 1.49 11.76
N ILE A 25 -2.41 1.93 12.11
CA ILE A 25 -1.47 2.59 11.19
C ILE A 25 -0.41 1.59 10.78
N LYS A 26 0.12 1.76 9.56
CA LYS A 26 1.04 0.80 8.95
C LYS A 26 2.20 1.50 8.27
N GLY A 27 3.39 0.87 8.32
CA GLY A 27 4.56 1.33 7.57
C GLY A 27 5.28 0.15 6.93
N ASN A 28 5.65 0.27 5.66
CA ASN A 28 6.28 -0.80 4.90
C ASN A 28 7.78 -0.90 5.23
N MET A 29 8.16 -1.99 5.90
CA MET A 29 9.52 -2.22 6.35
C MET A 29 10.50 -2.53 5.20
N LEU A 30 10.01 -3.04 4.06
CA LEU A 30 10.87 -3.37 2.92
C LEU A 30 11.31 -2.11 2.16
N PHE A 31 10.47 -1.08 2.14
CA PHE A 31 10.73 0.16 1.39
C PHE A 31 11.39 1.25 2.23
N ALA A 32 11.15 1.27 3.53
CA ALA A 32 11.71 2.29 4.43
C ALA A 32 13.25 2.37 4.39
N PRO A 33 14.02 1.25 4.39
CA PRO A 33 15.48 1.31 4.35
C PRO A 33 16.06 1.93 3.07
N ILE A 34 15.31 1.90 1.98
CA ILE A 34 15.73 2.49 0.71
C ILE A 34 15.11 3.89 0.49
N GLY A 35 14.57 4.50 1.55
CA GLY A 35 14.04 5.87 1.50
C GLY A 35 12.75 6.04 0.70
N ILE A 36 11.97 4.97 0.56
CA ILE A 36 10.64 5.01 -0.05
C ILE A 36 9.61 4.94 1.07
N LEU A 37 8.77 5.95 1.17
CA LEU A 37 7.69 6.00 2.14
C LEU A 37 6.48 5.25 1.61
N ASN A 38 6.04 4.22 2.34
CA ASN A 38 4.75 3.59 2.09
C ASN A 38 4.05 3.38 3.43
N VAL A 39 3.04 4.19 3.69
CA VAL A 39 2.28 4.21 4.93
C VAL A 39 0.80 4.10 4.65
N GLY A 40 0.07 3.49 5.58
CA GLY A 40 -1.35 3.26 5.46
C GLY A 40 -2.08 3.37 6.79
N TYR A 41 -3.38 3.54 6.66
CA TYR A 41 -4.34 3.51 7.75
C TYR A 41 -5.44 2.53 7.40
N GLU A 42 -5.83 1.67 8.34
CA GLU A 42 -6.91 0.72 8.20
C GLU A 42 -7.90 0.82 9.35
N HIS A 43 -9.20 0.77 9.01
CA HIS A 43 -10.31 0.84 9.94
C HIS A 43 -11.21 -0.39 9.81
N ALA A 44 -11.55 -1.03 10.93
CA ALA A 44 -12.48 -2.15 10.98
C ALA A 44 -13.93 -1.66 11.12
N PHE A 45 -14.76 -1.92 10.11
CA PHE A 45 -16.19 -1.62 10.13
C PHE A 45 -16.98 -2.65 10.94
N ASN A 46 -16.55 -3.91 10.86
CA ASN A 46 -17.12 -5.04 11.62
C ASN A 46 -16.08 -6.14 11.81
N GLN A 47 -16.51 -7.34 12.23
CA GLN A 47 -15.62 -8.46 12.54
C GLN A 47 -14.83 -9.00 11.34
N HIS A 48 -15.27 -8.76 10.10
CA HIS A 48 -14.62 -9.29 8.89
C HIS A 48 -14.20 -8.21 7.89
N TRP A 49 -14.87 -7.07 7.86
CA TRP A 49 -14.62 -6.03 6.87
C TRP A 49 -13.83 -4.87 7.40
N THR A 50 -12.83 -4.47 6.66
CA THR A 50 -12.06 -3.27 6.90
C THR A 50 -11.95 -2.42 5.64
N GLY A 51 -11.67 -1.12 5.82
CA GLY A 51 -11.25 -0.21 4.78
C GLY A 51 -9.85 0.28 5.05
N GLN A 52 -9.00 0.28 4.04
CA GLN A 52 -7.65 0.80 4.11
C GLN A 52 -7.45 1.92 3.11
N ALA A 53 -6.68 2.93 3.50
CA ALA A 53 -6.08 3.90 2.59
C ALA A 53 -4.58 3.90 2.80
N ASP A 54 -3.79 3.95 1.71
CA ASP A 54 -2.33 4.02 1.77
C ASP A 54 -1.74 4.94 0.71
N VAL A 55 -0.57 5.46 1.00
CA VAL A 55 0.24 6.24 0.08
C VAL A 55 1.60 5.61 -0.11
N PHE A 56 2.12 5.71 -1.32
CA PHE A 56 3.46 5.27 -1.70
C PHE A 56 4.19 6.44 -2.34
N ILE A 57 5.35 6.79 -1.79
CA ILE A 57 6.15 7.94 -2.21
C ILE A 57 7.59 7.50 -2.42
N SER A 58 7.99 7.38 -3.69
CA SER A 58 9.37 7.20 -4.11
C SER A 58 9.90 8.52 -4.69
N PRO A 59 10.77 9.25 -3.99
CA PRO A 59 11.24 10.57 -4.44
C PRO A 59 12.47 10.51 -5.36
N TRP A 60 12.96 9.32 -5.69
CA TRP A 60 14.26 9.12 -6.30
C TRP A 60 14.33 9.63 -7.75
N LYS A 61 15.06 10.71 -7.98
CA LYS A 61 15.44 11.16 -9.33
C LYS A 61 16.47 10.22 -9.97
N SER A 62 17.27 9.54 -9.14
CA SER A 62 18.22 8.53 -9.58
C SER A 62 18.30 7.42 -8.52
N PHE A 63 17.74 6.26 -8.81
CA PHE A 63 17.89 5.04 -8.03
C PHE A 63 18.60 4.01 -8.92
N ALA A 64 19.80 3.57 -8.51
CA ALA A 64 20.67 2.73 -9.35
C ALA A 64 20.84 3.29 -10.79
N GLY A 65 21.01 4.59 -10.92
CA GLY A 65 21.16 5.28 -12.21
C GLY A 65 19.87 5.51 -12.99
N LYS A 66 18.71 5.12 -12.48
CA LYS A 66 17.41 5.25 -13.15
C LYS A 66 16.44 6.17 -12.41
N ASN A 67 15.62 6.91 -13.14
CA ASN A 67 14.54 7.68 -12.53
C ASN A 67 13.50 6.71 -11.93
N LEU A 68 13.15 6.93 -10.66
CA LEU A 68 12.16 6.15 -9.93
C LEU A 68 11.30 7.08 -9.05
N GLN A 69 10.80 8.17 -9.64
CA GLN A 69 9.86 9.06 -8.96
C GLN A 69 8.44 8.53 -9.18
N ILE A 70 7.83 8.02 -8.10
CA ILE A 70 6.51 7.41 -8.14
C ILE A 70 5.74 7.87 -6.90
N TYR A 71 4.56 8.41 -7.12
CA TYR A 71 3.66 8.86 -6.07
C TYR A 71 2.30 8.20 -6.32
N MET A 72 1.87 7.34 -5.43
CA MET A 72 0.60 6.62 -5.56
C MET A 72 -0.23 6.72 -4.30
N GLY A 73 -1.54 6.67 -4.48
CA GLY A 73 -2.50 6.49 -3.41
C GLY A 73 -3.47 5.37 -3.75
N HIS A 74 -3.82 4.56 -2.76
CA HIS A 74 -4.77 3.47 -2.89
C HIS A 74 -5.83 3.54 -1.81
N VAL A 75 -7.03 3.09 -2.17
CA VAL A 75 -8.08 2.72 -1.22
C VAL A 75 -8.45 1.27 -1.45
N GLU A 76 -8.73 0.54 -0.39
CA GLU A 76 -8.94 -0.90 -0.42
C GLU A 76 -10.02 -1.33 0.57
N ALA A 77 -10.96 -2.15 0.12
CA ALA A 77 -11.87 -2.88 0.98
C ALA A 77 -11.30 -4.28 1.18
N ARG A 78 -11.19 -4.76 2.44
CA ARG A 78 -10.61 -6.04 2.81
C ARG A 78 -11.64 -6.91 3.52
N TYR A 79 -11.63 -8.18 3.18
CA TYR A 79 -12.39 -9.21 3.87
C TYR A 79 -11.46 -10.21 4.56
N TYR A 80 -11.56 -10.31 5.88
CA TYR A 80 -10.79 -11.23 6.71
C TYR A 80 -11.59 -12.50 6.97
N PHE A 81 -10.98 -13.68 6.75
CA PHE A 81 -11.66 -14.96 6.91
C PHE A 81 -11.87 -15.34 8.38
N THR A 82 -11.08 -14.79 9.30
CA THR A 82 -11.18 -15.03 10.75
C THR A 82 -11.79 -13.83 11.46
N LYS A 83 -10.97 -12.81 11.71
CA LYS A 83 -11.33 -11.57 12.39
C LYS A 83 -10.57 -10.44 11.74
N ALA A 84 -11.15 -9.25 11.69
CA ALA A 84 -10.54 -8.05 11.16
C ALA A 84 -9.13 -7.84 11.75
N MET A 85 -8.18 -7.55 10.89
CA MET A 85 -6.77 -7.34 11.23
C MET A 85 -6.06 -8.59 11.80
N GLU A 86 -6.53 -9.80 11.45
CA GLU A 86 -5.92 -11.07 11.87
C GLU A 86 -5.95 -12.12 10.74
N LYS A 87 -4.81 -12.78 10.52
CA LYS A 87 -4.63 -13.90 9.59
C LYS A 87 -4.92 -13.52 8.12
N TRP A 88 -5.48 -14.46 7.35
CA TRP A 88 -5.70 -14.32 5.93
C TRP A 88 -6.81 -13.35 5.58
N TYR A 89 -6.57 -12.57 4.53
CA TYR A 89 -7.58 -11.70 3.93
C TYR A 89 -7.42 -11.62 2.42
N VAL A 90 -8.49 -11.19 1.77
CA VAL A 90 -8.52 -10.74 0.38
C VAL A 90 -9.03 -9.31 0.33
N GLY A 91 -8.62 -8.56 -0.67
CA GLY A 91 -9.04 -7.18 -0.83
C GLY A 91 -9.32 -6.82 -2.28
N ALA A 92 -10.17 -5.83 -2.46
CA ALA A 92 -10.38 -5.14 -3.73
C ALA A 92 -9.91 -3.70 -3.58
N ASN A 93 -9.09 -3.23 -4.50
CA ASN A 93 -8.45 -1.93 -4.41
C ASN A 93 -8.63 -1.08 -5.66
N LEU A 94 -8.62 0.24 -5.44
CA LEU A 94 -8.52 1.26 -6.46
C LEU A 94 -7.30 2.13 -6.15
N GLY A 95 -6.59 2.54 -7.18
CA GLY A 95 -5.42 3.39 -7.03
C GLY A 95 -5.28 4.43 -8.11
N VAL A 96 -4.58 5.48 -7.77
CA VAL A 96 -4.12 6.52 -8.70
C VAL A 96 -2.65 6.77 -8.48
N GLY A 97 -1.92 7.11 -9.54
CA GLY A 97 -0.51 7.40 -9.43
C GLY A 97 -0.05 8.43 -10.42
N VAL A 98 1.01 9.15 -10.06
CA VAL A 98 1.79 9.98 -10.97
C VAL A 98 3.24 9.53 -10.91
N TYR A 99 3.90 9.51 -12.04
CA TYR A 99 5.25 8.98 -12.11
C TYR A 99 6.15 9.73 -13.11
N ASN A 100 7.43 9.63 -12.83
CA ASN A 100 8.52 9.99 -13.73
C ASN A 100 9.59 8.91 -13.56
N MET A 101 9.53 7.88 -14.41
CA MET A 101 10.28 6.65 -14.21
C MET A 101 10.90 6.11 -15.50
N GLN A 102 11.96 5.34 -15.34
CA GLN A 102 12.53 4.52 -16.39
C GLN A 102 12.06 3.06 -16.20
N LYS A 103 11.52 2.46 -17.26
CA LYS A 103 11.11 1.04 -17.21
C LYS A 103 12.32 0.13 -17.08
N TRP A 104 12.26 -0.85 -16.21
CA TRP A 104 13.34 -1.80 -15.95
C TRP A 104 13.61 -2.79 -17.09
N ASN A 105 12.64 -3.02 -17.95
CA ASN A 105 12.78 -3.88 -19.12
C ASN A 105 13.50 -3.23 -20.31
N TYR A 106 13.91 -1.98 -20.21
CA TYR A 106 14.78 -1.30 -21.17
C TYR A 106 16.23 -1.34 -20.70
N TRP A 107 16.78 -2.56 -20.52
CA TRP A 107 18.12 -2.77 -19.98
C TRP A 107 19.23 -2.16 -20.81
N ASP A 108 19.08 -2.20 -22.14
CA ASP A 108 20.14 -1.79 -23.09
C ASP A 108 20.14 -0.27 -23.37
N LEU A 109 19.01 0.43 -23.13
CA LEU A 109 18.85 1.84 -23.43
C LEU A 109 18.41 2.59 -22.18
N ASN A 110 19.38 3.15 -21.45
CA ASN A 110 19.13 3.96 -20.26
C ASN A 110 18.82 5.43 -20.61
N ASP A 111 18.54 5.71 -21.89
CA ASP A 111 18.38 7.03 -22.49
C ASP A 111 16.95 7.58 -22.46
N ARG A 112 15.97 6.78 -22.00
CA ARG A 112 14.55 7.11 -22.09
C ARG A 112 13.86 7.04 -20.71
N TYR A 113 12.91 7.94 -20.50
CA TYR A 113 12.03 7.92 -19.34
C TYR A 113 10.60 8.26 -19.73
N GLN A 114 9.66 7.88 -18.86
CA GLN A 114 8.24 8.15 -19.03
C GLN A 114 7.75 9.04 -17.89
N LYS A 115 6.95 10.04 -18.24
CA LYS A 115 6.26 10.91 -17.27
C LYS A 115 4.78 10.87 -17.55
N GLY A 116 4.00 10.54 -16.53
CA GLY A 116 2.56 10.38 -16.70
C GLY A 116 1.83 10.12 -15.41
N PHE A 117 0.61 9.65 -15.57
CA PHE A 117 -0.28 9.22 -14.48
C PHE A 117 -0.98 7.93 -14.87
N ASN A 118 -1.50 7.21 -13.88
CA ASN A 118 -2.26 6.00 -14.09
C ASN A 118 -3.40 5.84 -13.10
N TYR A 119 -4.38 5.04 -13.52
CA TYR A 119 -5.45 4.50 -12.67
C TYR A 119 -5.25 3.01 -12.55
N MET A 120 -5.52 2.47 -11.36
CA MET A 120 -5.35 1.06 -11.06
C MET A 120 -6.62 0.51 -10.42
N ILE A 121 -7.00 -0.71 -10.82
CA ILE A 121 -8.05 -1.50 -10.21
C ILE A 121 -7.54 -2.92 -10.05
N GLY A 122 -7.69 -3.50 -8.88
CA GLY A 122 -7.14 -4.84 -8.66
C GLY A 122 -7.58 -5.49 -7.38
N GLY A 123 -6.92 -6.60 -7.11
CA GLY A 123 -7.09 -7.40 -5.91
C GLY A 123 -5.80 -7.49 -5.10
N THR A 124 -5.97 -7.83 -3.84
CA THR A 124 -4.89 -8.08 -2.89
C THR A 124 -5.17 -9.38 -2.15
N VAL A 125 -4.14 -10.14 -1.87
CA VAL A 125 -4.16 -11.22 -0.88
C VAL A 125 -3.08 -10.92 0.15
N GLY A 126 -3.38 -11.19 1.42
CA GLY A 126 -2.41 -10.95 2.47
C GLY A 126 -2.68 -11.76 3.74
N TYR A 127 -1.71 -11.69 4.62
CA TYR A 127 -1.74 -12.36 5.91
C TYR A 127 -1.23 -11.44 7.00
N GLN A 128 -2.05 -11.17 8.00
CA GLN A 128 -1.64 -10.43 9.20
C GLN A 128 -1.19 -11.37 10.29
N LEU A 129 0.12 -11.33 10.59
CA LEU A 129 0.75 -12.04 11.68
C LEU A 129 0.68 -11.21 12.95
N LYS A 130 -0.01 -11.72 13.98
CA LYS A 130 -0.07 -11.07 15.30
C LYS A 130 1.27 -11.24 16.01
N LEU A 131 1.90 -10.13 16.39
CA LEU A 131 3.10 -10.12 17.24
C LEU A 131 2.74 -9.88 18.71
N SER A 132 1.78 -9.00 18.97
CA SER A 132 1.25 -8.70 20.29
C SER A 132 -0.20 -8.19 20.14
N ASP A 133 -0.82 -7.73 21.22
CA ASP A 133 -2.18 -7.22 21.15
C ASP A 133 -2.30 -5.97 20.27
N ARG A 134 -1.24 -5.14 20.23
CA ARG A 134 -1.21 -3.91 19.43
C ARG A 134 -0.38 -4.00 18.16
N TRP A 135 0.55 -4.94 18.05
CA TRP A 135 1.49 -5.01 16.93
C TRP A 135 1.22 -6.21 16.04
N ASN A 136 1.16 -5.95 14.73
CA ASN A 136 1.08 -6.98 13.68
C ASN A 136 2.14 -6.73 12.61
N ILE A 137 2.45 -7.78 11.84
CA ILE A 137 3.09 -7.65 10.52
C ILE A 137 2.06 -8.07 9.46
N ASP A 138 1.82 -7.21 8.48
CA ASP A 138 0.94 -7.44 7.34
C ASP A 138 1.76 -7.75 6.09
N PHE A 139 1.78 -9.02 5.69
CA PHE A 139 2.37 -9.48 4.44
C PHE A 139 1.32 -9.45 3.36
N TYR A 140 1.59 -8.79 2.26
CA TYR A 140 0.61 -8.67 1.18
C TYR A 140 1.25 -8.58 -0.19
N VAL A 141 0.48 -9.02 -1.19
CA VAL A 141 0.75 -8.82 -2.61
C VAL A 141 -0.54 -8.51 -3.33
N GLY A 142 -0.49 -7.59 -4.26
CA GLY A 142 -1.65 -7.18 -5.03
C GLY A 142 -1.27 -6.71 -6.42
N GLY A 143 -2.24 -6.83 -7.32
CA GLY A 143 -2.08 -6.43 -8.70
C GLY A 143 -3.42 -6.41 -9.43
N GLY A 144 -3.39 -6.02 -10.67
CA GLY A 144 -4.60 -5.89 -11.48
C GLY A 144 -4.36 -5.07 -12.74
N ALA A 145 -5.41 -4.50 -13.27
CA ALA A 145 -5.35 -3.64 -14.44
C ALA A 145 -4.85 -2.24 -14.06
N SER A 146 -3.85 -1.77 -14.81
CA SER A 146 -3.31 -0.42 -14.72
C SER A 146 -3.46 0.25 -16.08
N GLN A 147 -4.19 1.37 -16.14
CA GLN A 147 -4.30 2.20 -17.34
C GLN A 147 -3.44 3.44 -17.15
N SER A 148 -2.37 3.53 -17.93
CA SER A 148 -1.41 4.64 -17.92
C SER A 148 -1.65 5.61 -19.07
N PHE A 149 -1.39 6.90 -18.79
CA PHE A 149 -1.35 8.01 -19.73
C PHE A 149 -0.03 8.72 -19.57
N TYR A 150 0.82 8.75 -20.61
CA TYR A 150 2.19 9.23 -20.46
C TYR A 150 2.75 9.89 -21.71
N HIS A 151 3.83 10.63 -21.50
CA HIS A 151 4.75 11.05 -22.54
C HIS A 151 6.12 10.42 -22.31
N GLY A 152 6.75 9.98 -23.40
CA GLY A 152 8.08 9.42 -23.39
C GLY A 152 9.12 10.45 -23.84
N TRP A 153 10.23 10.56 -23.11
CA TRP A 153 11.28 11.53 -23.30
C TRP A 153 12.64 10.87 -23.42
N TYR A 154 13.54 11.48 -24.23
CA TYR A 154 14.96 11.16 -24.19
C TYR A 154 15.61 11.87 -23.00
N LYS A 155 16.53 11.19 -22.32
CA LYS A 155 17.19 11.70 -21.11
C LYS A 155 18.28 12.71 -21.44
N ASP A 156 19.07 12.45 -22.50
CA ASP A 156 20.31 13.13 -22.81
C ASP A 156 20.19 14.16 -23.95
N LYS A 157 18.97 14.45 -24.41
CA LYS A 157 18.71 15.45 -25.45
C LYS A 157 18.31 16.81 -24.87
N PHE A 158 18.98 17.85 -25.36
CA PHE A 158 18.65 19.23 -25.05
C PHE A 158 18.51 20.05 -26.36
N PRO A 159 17.38 20.76 -26.60
CA PRO A 159 16.19 20.83 -25.76
C PRO A 159 15.51 19.45 -25.63
N ARG A 160 14.68 19.28 -24.59
CA ARG A 160 14.01 18.00 -24.32
C ARG A 160 13.20 17.52 -25.53
N GLU A 161 13.54 16.34 -26.02
CA GLU A 161 12.88 15.71 -27.16
C GLU A 161 12.04 14.50 -26.72
N ARG A 162 10.85 14.38 -27.27
CA ARG A 162 9.98 13.20 -27.06
C ARG A 162 10.35 12.11 -28.06
N TYR A 163 10.38 10.86 -27.60
CA TYR A 163 10.51 9.71 -28.48
C TYR A 163 9.15 9.20 -28.97
N ASP A 164 8.04 9.65 -28.36
CA ASP A 164 6.70 9.36 -28.81
C ASP A 164 6.18 10.45 -29.75
N SER A 165 5.41 10.05 -30.76
CA SER A 165 4.83 10.98 -31.76
C SER A 165 3.40 11.39 -31.44
N ALA A 166 2.85 10.96 -30.32
CA ALA A 166 1.46 11.25 -29.98
C ALA A 166 1.27 12.74 -29.67
N ARG A 167 0.31 13.40 -30.33
CA ARG A 167 -0.08 14.78 -30.01
C ARG A 167 -0.70 14.88 -28.61
N ALA A 168 -1.55 13.89 -28.27
CA ALA A 168 -2.13 13.70 -26.94
C ALA A 168 -1.27 12.75 -26.12
N TRP A 169 -1.82 12.21 -25.03
CA TRP A 169 -1.17 11.21 -24.21
C TRP A 169 -1.07 9.85 -24.90
N ASN A 170 0.08 9.20 -24.82
CA ASN A 170 0.19 7.77 -25.07
C ASN A 170 -0.62 7.02 -24.00
N LYS A 171 -1.16 5.87 -24.39
CA LYS A 171 -1.96 5.02 -23.51
C LYS A 171 -1.33 3.63 -23.43
N SER A 172 -1.25 3.08 -22.23
CA SER A 172 -0.81 1.69 -22.00
C SER A 172 -1.74 1.07 -20.98
N GLY A 173 -2.43 -0.01 -21.37
CA GLY A 173 -3.22 -0.86 -20.48
C GLY A 173 -2.40 -2.12 -20.17
N GLU A 174 -2.08 -2.36 -18.91
CA GLU A 174 -1.25 -3.49 -18.49
C GLU A 174 -1.89 -4.19 -17.29
N PHE A 175 -1.74 -5.51 -17.21
CA PHE A 175 -2.07 -6.26 -16.00
C PHE A 175 -0.76 -6.57 -15.26
N ILE A 176 -0.56 -5.91 -14.13
CA ILE A 176 0.73 -5.93 -13.41
C ILE A 176 0.54 -6.07 -11.89
N PRO A 177 1.53 -6.64 -11.20
CA PRO A 177 1.64 -6.44 -9.75
C PRO A 177 2.08 -4.99 -9.50
N PHE A 178 1.33 -4.25 -8.71
CA PHE A 178 1.64 -2.84 -8.43
C PHE A 178 1.71 -2.51 -6.94
N ARG A 179 1.47 -3.49 -6.08
CA ARG A 179 1.60 -3.31 -4.63
C ARG A 179 2.03 -4.60 -3.94
N GLY A 180 2.76 -4.47 -2.84
CA GLY A 180 3.22 -5.59 -2.05
C GLY A 180 4.18 -5.15 -0.96
N GLY A 181 4.41 -6.03 0.00
CA GLY A 181 5.36 -5.75 1.06
C GLY A 181 5.09 -6.46 2.38
N ALA A 182 5.83 -6.00 3.38
CA ALA A 182 5.66 -6.35 4.77
C ALA A 182 5.49 -5.06 5.58
N MET A 183 4.27 -4.79 6.06
CA MET A 183 3.97 -3.60 6.84
C MET A 183 3.94 -3.91 8.32
N LEU A 184 4.76 -3.20 9.11
CA LEU A 184 4.59 -3.15 10.55
C LEU A 184 3.35 -2.29 10.86
N SER A 185 2.45 -2.83 11.68
CA SER A 185 1.17 -2.22 11.99
C SER A 185 1.00 -2.04 13.49
N TYR A 186 0.48 -0.89 13.90
CA TYR A 186 0.12 -0.59 15.28
C TYR A 186 -1.37 -0.32 15.41
N LYS A 187 -2.05 -1.06 16.29
CA LYS A 187 -3.48 -0.99 16.57
C LYS A 187 -3.79 -0.02 17.72
N PHE A 188 -4.88 0.74 17.59
CA PHE A 188 -5.35 1.69 18.62
C PHE A 188 -6.87 1.91 18.57
#